data_96811db75531c4d76da61fe2b75086b9
#
_entry.id   96811db75531c4d76da61fe2b75086b9
#
_cell.length_a   1.000
_cell.length_b   1.000
_cell.length_c   1.000
_cell.angle_alpha   90.00
_cell.angle_beta   90.00
_cell.angle_gamma   90.00
#
_symmetry.space_group_name_H-M   'P 1'
#
loop_
_entity.id
_entity.type
_entity.pdbx_description
1 polymer ?
#
loop_
_entity_poly.entity_id
_entity_poly.type
_entity_poly.pdbx_seq_one_letter_code
_entity_poly.pdbx_strand_id
1 'polypeptide(L)'
;MARKPPQYLEGRLSRAATVGEYFAAELLEPEGLTRIEVDWPDDTDLTFEQDKKSGTWIISGMVHSAKMYEFIFRGTINNKDVAVNLRLPASPDPWTIWKDLPVDWDTLPYPKPDIESFRVEGDGLMIAASRRGRSHAHKALPRDDDTRIYFDDATGWHIMAVADGAGSAEFSRLGSQTVVETAIAELPHLLATH
;
A
#
# COMPACT_ATOMS: atom_id res chain seq x y z
N MET A 1 -43.30 29.05 -5.85
CA MET A 1 -42.98 28.17 -4.75
C MET A 1 -41.45 28.10 -4.62
N ALA A 2 -40.87 28.45 -3.46
CA ALA A 2 -39.45 28.33 -3.24
C ALA A 2 -39.08 26.84 -3.22
N ARG A 3 -38.08 26.41 -4.02
CA ARG A 3 -37.54 25.04 -3.98
C ARG A 3 -37.03 24.78 -2.59
N LYS A 4 -37.41 23.64 -2.01
CA LYS A 4 -36.86 23.17 -0.75
C LYS A 4 -35.35 22.96 -0.92
N PRO A 5 -34.51 23.42 0.02
CA PRO A 5 -33.05 23.19 -0.09
C PRO A 5 -32.74 21.69 -0.19
N PRO A 6 -31.70 21.29 -0.94
CA PRO A 6 -31.32 19.89 -1.05
C PRO A 6 -30.85 19.34 0.31
N GLN A 7 -31.03 18.06 0.51
CA GLN A 7 -30.42 17.38 1.65
C GLN A 7 -28.92 17.20 1.39
N TYR A 8 -28.08 17.58 2.35
CA TYR A 8 -26.64 17.37 2.28
C TYR A 8 -26.27 15.99 2.80
N LEU A 9 -25.43 15.28 2.05
CA LEU A 9 -24.93 13.93 2.37
C LEU A 9 -23.41 13.91 2.19
N GLU A 10 -22.73 13.00 2.86
CA GLU A 10 -21.32 12.70 2.63
C GLU A 10 -21.18 11.55 1.64
N GLY A 11 -20.24 11.71 0.70
CA GLY A 11 -19.90 10.69 -0.29
C GLY A 11 -18.66 9.90 0.11
N ARG A 12 -18.62 8.62 -0.27
CA ARG A 12 -17.47 7.75 -0.04
C ARG A 12 -17.10 6.97 -1.29
N LEU A 13 -15.81 7.01 -1.64
CA LEU A 13 -15.24 6.25 -2.75
C LEU A 13 -14.55 4.97 -2.27
N SER A 14 -14.46 3.99 -3.16
CA SER A 14 -13.81 2.70 -2.88
C SER A 14 -12.28 2.82 -2.76
N ARG A 15 -11.67 3.84 -3.35
CA ARG A 15 -10.22 4.08 -3.29
C ARG A 15 -9.84 5.54 -3.56
N ALA A 16 -8.58 5.89 -3.21
CA ALA A 16 -7.94 7.16 -3.51
C ALA A 16 -7.34 7.18 -4.93
N ALA A 17 -6.94 8.36 -5.40
CA ALA A 17 -6.24 8.57 -6.67
C ALA A 17 -4.72 8.72 -6.48
N THR A 18 -3.96 8.39 -7.53
CA THR A 18 -2.55 8.77 -7.69
C THR A 18 -2.45 9.83 -8.77
N VAL A 19 -1.68 10.88 -8.52
CA VAL A 19 -1.48 11.99 -9.47
C VAL A 19 -0.86 11.47 -10.76
N GLY A 20 -1.45 11.85 -11.90
CA GLY A 20 -0.96 11.50 -13.23
C GLY A 20 -1.27 10.07 -13.67
N GLU A 21 -1.94 9.27 -12.82
CA GLU A 21 -2.39 7.94 -13.18
C GLU A 21 -3.91 7.93 -13.42
N TYR A 22 -4.35 7.14 -14.42
CA TYR A 22 -5.76 6.86 -14.59
C TYR A 22 -6.28 6.00 -13.45
N PHE A 23 -7.36 6.42 -12.81
CA PHE A 23 -8.02 5.62 -11.78
C PHE A 23 -9.50 5.46 -12.08
N ALA A 24 -10.11 4.45 -11.48
CA ALA A 24 -11.54 4.28 -11.42
C ALA A 24 -11.93 3.83 -10.01
N ALA A 25 -12.93 4.47 -9.43
CA ALA A 25 -13.41 4.19 -8.07
C ALA A 25 -14.93 4.12 -8.06
N GLU A 26 -15.48 3.19 -7.31
CA GLU A 26 -16.92 3.10 -7.09
C GLU A 26 -17.36 4.13 -6.05
N LEU A 27 -18.48 4.78 -6.30
CA LEU A 27 -19.18 5.57 -5.29
C LEU A 27 -19.96 4.60 -4.39
N LEU A 28 -19.46 4.40 -3.18
CA LEU A 28 -20.04 3.47 -2.20
C LEU A 28 -21.22 4.09 -1.45
N GLU A 29 -21.17 5.41 -1.22
CA GLU A 29 -22.20 6.18 -0.52
C GLU A 29 -22.40 7.54 -1.18
N PRO A 30 -23.61 8.09 -1.24
CA PRO A 30 -24.86 7.44 -0.86
C PRO A 30 -25.38 6.46 -1.92
N GLU A 31 -26.08 5.45 -1.48
CA GLU A 31 -26.76 4.51 -2.37
C GLU A 31 -28.03 5.11 -3.01
N GLY A 32 -28.45 4.54 -4.15
CA GLY A 32 -29.73 4.89 -4.78
C GLY A 32 -29.73 6.19 -5.56
N LEU A 33 -28.58 6.73 -5.90
CA LEU A 33 -28.45 7.88 -6.80
C LEU A 33 -28.92 7.51 -8.22
N THR A 34 -29.86 8.28 -8.77
CA THR A 34 -30.37 8.07 -10.13
C THR A 34 -29.88 9.10 -11.12
N ARG A 35 -29.33 10.22 -10.65
CA ARG A 35 -28.79 11.30 -11.47
C ARG A 35 -27.63 11.94 -10.75
N ILE A 36 -26.59 12.33 -11.51
CA ILE A 36 -25.45 13.10 -11.00
C ILE A 36 -25.21 14.30 -11.93
N GLU A 37 -25.07 15.47 -11.33
CA GLU A 37 -24.60 16.70 -11.96
C GLU A 37 -23.44 17.24 -11.10
N VAL A 38 -22.28 17.43 -11.71
CA VAL A 38 -21.06 17.86 -11.03
C VAL A 38 -20.33 18.93 -11.82
N ASP A 39 -19.81 19.90 -11.10
CA ASP A 39 -18.82 20.84 -11.60
C ASP A 39 -17.45 20.36 -11.16
N TRP A 40 -16.66 19.84 -12.12
CA TRP A 40 -15.34 19.29 -11.82
C TRP A 40 -14.32 20.40 -11.55
N PRO A 41 -13.35 20.18 -10.62
CA PRO A 41 -12.20 21.06 -10.49
C PRO A 41 -11.39 21.14 -11.78
N ASP A 42 -10.89 22.33 -12.13
CA ASP A 42 -10.16 22.60 -13.39
C ASP A 42 -8.89 21.76 -13.57
N ASP A 43 -8.29 21.27 -12.47
CA ASP A 43 -7.09 20.43 -12.47
C ASP A 43 -7.40 18.92 -12.41
N THR A 44 -8.51 18.52 -13.02
CA THR A 44 -8.93 17.11 -13.12
C THR A 44 -9.55 16.81 -14.49
N ASP A 45 -9.39 15.56 -14.95
CA ASP A 45 -10.08 14.99 -16.10
C ASP A 45 -11.03 13.87 -15.63
N LEU A 46 -11.93 14.22 -14.72
CA LEU A 46 -12.81 13.25 -14.07
C LEU A 46 -14.17 13.17 -14.75
N THR A 47 -14.75 11.97 -14.74
CA THR A 47 -16.12 11.71 -15.21
C THR A 47 -16.84 10.81 -14.22
N PHE A 48 -18.19 10.93 -14.17
CA PHE A 48 -19.07 9.95 -13.57
C PHE A 48 -19.81 9.16 -14.64
N GLU A 49 -19.74 7.83 -14.54
CA GLU A 49 -20.51 6.94 -15.38
C GLU A 49 -21.23 5.90 -14.51
N GLN A 50 -22.45 5.54 -14.89
CA GLN A 50 -23.20 4.50 -14.22
C GLN A 50 -22.97 3.16 -14.91
N ASP A 51 -22.48 2.15 -14.18
CA ASP A 51 -22.41 0.78 -14.67
C ASP A 51 -23.84 0.26 -14.92
N LYS A 52 -24.11 -0.11 -16.15
CA LYS A 52 -25.46 -0.56 -16.57
C LYS A 52 -25.89 -1.88 -15.96
N LYS A 53 -24.93 -2.70 -15.48
CA LYS A 53 -25.24 -4.02 -14.89
C LYS A 53 -25.49 -3.93 -13.40
N SER A 54 -24.62 -3.24 -12.67
CA SER A 54 -24.72 -3.09 -11.22
C SER A 54 -25.55 -1.88 -10.78
N GLY A 55 -25.69 -0.86 -11.66
CA GLY A 55 -26.28 0.43 -11.31
C GLY A 55 -25.36 1.30 -10.45
N THR A 56 -24.13 0.86 -10.16
CA THR A 56 -23.15 1.59 -9.35
C THR A 56 -22.59 2.76 -10.15
N TRP A 57 -22.41 3.89 -9.49
CA TRP A 57 -21.72 5.04 -10.08
C TRP A 57 -20.21 4.87 -9.92
N ILE A 58 -19.50 5.08 -11.03
CA ILE A 58 -18.03 5.01 -11.09
C ILE A 58 -17.53 6.41 -11.44
N ILE A 59 -16.63 6.93 -10.60
CA ILE A 59 -15.79 8.08 -10.92
C ILE A 59 -14.51 7.57 -11.56
N SER A 60 -14.12 8.12 -12.70
CA SER A 60 -12.89 7.70 -13.39
C SER A 60 -12.21 8.88 -14.08
N GLY A 61 -10.92 8.73 -14.36
CA GLY A 61 -10.11 9.74 -15.04
C GLY A 61 -8.76 9.98 -14.36
N MET A 62 -8.25 11.20 -14.43
CA MET A 62 -6.98 11.60 -13.84
C MET A 62 -7.13 12.85 -12.98
N VAL A 63 -6.24 12.96 -11.98
CA VAL A 63 -6.04 14.18 -11.18
C VAL A 63 -4.59 14.66 -11.36
N HIS A 64 -4.41 15.98 -11.38
CA HIS A 64 -3.12 16.58 -11.76
C HIS A 64 -2.35 17.19 -10.58
N SER A 65 -2.95 17.26 -9.40
CA SER A 65 -2.31 17.80 -8.20
C SER A 65 -2.45 16.88 -7.00
N ALA A 66 -1.40 16.80 -6.19
CA ALA A 66 -1.40 16.04 -4.94
C ALA A 66 -2.06 16.88 -3.84
N LYS A 67 -3.33 16.63 -3.61
CA LYS A 67 -4.14 17.31 -2.58
C LYS A 67 -5.39 16.51 -2.22
N MET A 68 -6.12 16.98 -1.25
CA MET A 68 -7.50 16.57 -1.03
C MET A 68 -8.38 17.37 -1.99
N TYR A 69 -9.03 16.70 -2.92
CA TYR A 69 -10.10 17.31 -3.72
C TYR A 69 -11.40 17.21 -2.95
N GLU A 70 -12.06 18.35 -2.77
CA GLU A 70 -13.40 18.42 -2.18
C GLU A 70 -14.32 19.07 -3.20
N PHE A 71 -15.39 18.39 -3.55
CA PHE A 71 -16.39 18.92 -4.47
C PHE A 71 -17.77 18.40 -4.12
N ILE A 72 -18.77 19.21 -4.47
CA ILE A 72 -20.16 18.88 -4.22
C ILE A 72 -20.83 18.56 -5.57
N PHE A 73 -21.36 17.36 -5.68
CA PHE A 73 -22.24 17.06 -6.80
C PHE A 73 -23.69 17.02 -6.35
N ARG A 74 -24.59 17.28 -7.30
CA ARG A 74 -26.03 17.21 -7.09
C ARG A 74 -26.57 15.92 -7.68
N GLY A 75 -27.55 15.35 -7.01
CA GLY A 75 -28.18 14.13 -7.47
C GLY A 75 -29.62 14.01 -6.98
N THR A 76 -30.22 12.88 -7.31
CA THR A 76 -31.60 12.54 -6.90
C THR A 76 -31.62 11.17 -6.28
N ILE A 77 -32.20 11.05 -5.08
CA ILE A 77 -32.45 9.77 -4.38
C ILE A 77 -33.94 9.75 -4.04
N ASN A 78 -34.66 8.70 -4.46
CA ASN A 78 -36.10 8.55 -4.21
C ASN A 78 -36.92 9.81 -4.61
N ASN A 79 -36.60 10.38 -5.77
CA ASN A 79 -37.19 11.63 -6.31
C ASN A 79 -37.00 12.88 -5.43
N LYS A 80 -35.98 12.90 -4.56
CA LYS A 80 -35.62 14.06 -3.75
C LYS A 80 -34.24 14.55 -4.17
N ASP A 81 -34.11 15.88 -4.32
CA ASP A 81 -32.84 16.49 -4.63
C ASP A 81 -31.88 16.39 -3.42
N VAL A 82 -30.66 15.91 -3.68
CA VAL A 82 -29.57 15.80 -2.71
C VAL A 82 -28.34 16.53 -3.21
N ALA A 83 -27.53 17.01 -2.27
CA ALA A 83 -26.18 17.51 -2.52
C ALA A 83 -25.18 16.63 -1.78
N VAL A 84 -24.22 16.04 -2.47
CA VAL A 84 -23.25 15.10 -1.92
C VAL A 84 -21.88 15.76 -1.87
N ASN A 85 -21.32 15.90 -0.68
CA ASN A 85 -19.94 16.32 -0.48
C ASN A 85 -19.03 15.13 -0.65
N LEU A 86 -18.14 15.16 -1.64
CA LEU A 86 -17.22 14.06 -1.93
C LEU A 86 -15.78 14.52 -1.71
N ARG A 87 -15.02 13.67 -1.01
CA ARG A 87 -13.59 13.84 -0.77
C ARG A 87 -12.81 12.78 -1.51
N LEU A 88 -11.91 13.23 -2.39
CA LEU A 88 -11.01 12.39 -3.14
C LEU A 88 -9.56 12.73 -2.74
N PRO A 89 -8.90 11.94 -1.89
CA PRO A 89 -7.50 12.11 -1.61
C PRO A 89 -6.67 11.71 -2.85
N ALA A 90 -5.77 12.60 -3.27
CA ALA A 90 -4.82 12.36 -4.34
C ALA A 90 -3.39 12.45 -3.81
N SER A 91 -2.67 11.34 -3.89
CA SER A 91 -1.28 11.24 -3.48
C SER A 91 -0.36 11.35 -4.68
N PRO A 92 0.85 11.95 -4.54
CA PRO A 92 1.84 11.90 -5.61
C PRO A 92 2.26 10.44 -5.86
N ASP A 93 2.67 10.15 -7.09
CA ASP A 93 3.29 8.85 -7.39
C ASP A 93 4.56 8.66 -6.55
N PRO A 94 4.64 7.63 -5.71
CA PRO A 94 5.81 7.37 -4.89
C PRO A 94 7.11 7.23 -5.68
N TRP A 95 7.03 6.82 -6.95
CA TRP A 95 8.21 6.72 -7.81
C TRP A 95 8.80 8.08 -8.18
N THR A 96 8.01 9.14 -8.16
CA THR A 96 8.48 10.49 -8.50
C THR A 96 9.07 11.22 -7.32
N ILE A 97 8.70 10.85 -6.09
CA ILE A 97 9.12 11.55 -4.88
C ILE A 97 10.19 10.80 -4.08
N TRP A 98 10.27 9.48 -4.19
CA TRP A 98 11.23 8.70 -3.43
C TRP A 98 12.54 8.52 -4.20
N LYS A 99 13.61 8.97 -3.57
CA LYS A 99 14.98 8.82 -4.07
C LYS A 99 15.59 7.55 -3.50
N ASP A 100 16.47 6.92 -4.25
CA ASP A 100 17.31 5.83 -3.77
C ASP A 100 18.68 6.42 -3.36
N LEU A 101 18.78 6.77 -2.08
CA LEU A 101 20.00 7.36 -1.51
C LEU A 101 20.87 6.24 -0.91
N PRO A 102 22.20 6.29 -1.11
CA PRO A 102 23.10 5.32 -0.50
C PRO A 102 23.09 5.45 1.02
N VAL A 103 23.32 4.31 1.69
CA VAL A 103 23.52 4.30 3.15
C VAL A 103 24.94 4.73 3.45
N ASP A 104 25.11 5.62 4.42
CA ASP A 104 26.42 6.01 4.95
C ASP A 104 26.86 5.00 6.04
N TRP A 105 27.62 4.00 5.60
CA TRP A 105 28.11 2.95 6.50
C TRP A 105 29.27 3.39 7.39
N ASP A 106 29.86 4.56 7.14
CA ASP A 106 30.91 5.10 8.01
C ASP A 106 30.31 5.59 9.35
N THR A 107 29.03 5.95 9.34
CA THR A 107 28.33 6.44 10.53
C THR A 107 27.45 5.40 11.20
N LEU A 108 27.17 4.27 10.53
CA LEU A 108 26.23 3.26 11.01
C LEU A 108 26.94 1.92 11.29
N PRO A 109 26.80 1.34 12.49
CA PRO A 109 27.32 0.01 12.79
C PRO A 109 26.52 -1.08 12.06
N TYR A 110 27.11 -2.26 11.93
CA TYR A 110 26.49 -3.46 11.37
C TYR A 110 26.00 -3.29 9.93
N PRO A 111 26.93 -3.17 8.96
CA PRO A 111 26.58 -3.04 7.56
C PRO A 111 25.80 -4.26 7.05
N LYS A 112 24.80 -3.99 6.21
CA LYS A 112 23.89 -4.98 5.64
C LYS A 112 23.60 -4.63 4.18
N PRO A 113 23.63 -5.59 3.25
CA PRO A 113 23.36 -5.29 1.85
C PRO A 113 21.91 -4.87 1.63
N ASP A 114 21.68 -4.00 0.65
CA ASP A 114 20.34 -3.51 0.28
C ASP A 114 19.42 -4.62 -0.25
N ILE A 115 20.03 -5.64 -0.85
CA ILE A 115 19.33 -6.82 -1.37
C ILE A 115 20.12 -8.06 -0.95
N GLU A 116 19.40 -9.05 -0.47
CA GLU A 116 19.94 -10.36 -0.16
C GLU A 116 18.95 -11.44 -0.61
N SER A 117 19.46 -12.51 -1.21
CA SER A 117 18.61 -13.62 -1.66
C SER A 117 19.27 -14.95 -1.36
N PHE A 118 18.45 -15.93 -1.05
CA PHE A 118 18.85 -17.28 -0.70
C PHE A 118 18.13 -18.29 -1.58
N ARG A 119 18.85 -19.33 -1.96
CA ARG A 119 18.31 -20.49 -2.68
C ARG A 119 18.84 -21.75 -2.01
N VAL A 120 17.94 -22.62 -1.61
CA VAL A 120 18.27 -23.92 -1.01
C VAL A 120 17.49 -24.99 -1.75
N GLU A 121 18.21 -26.05 -2.18
CA GLU A 121 17.66 -27.23 -2.82
C GLU A 121 17.73 -28.41 -1.83
N GLY A 122 16.62 -29.14 -1.68
CA GLY A 122 16.48 -30.34 -0.88
C GLY A 122 15.58 -31.32 -1.65
N ASP A 123 14.57 -31.89 -1.00
CA ASP A 123 13.46 -32.60 -1.66
C ASP A 123 12.50 -31.64 -2.41
N GLY A 124 12.72 -30.35 -2.27
CA GLY A 124 12.08 -29.24 -2.94
C GLY A 124 13.00 -28.05 -3.09
N LEU A 125 12.49 -26.97 -3.71
CA LEU A 125 13.20 -25.71 -3.89
C LEU A 125 12.63 -24.65 -2.94
N MET A 126 13.48 -24.06 -2.10
CA MET A 126 13.18 -22.88 -1.31
C MET A 126 13.90 -21.66 -1.88
N ILE A 127 13.19 -20.54 -1.95
CA ILE A 127 13.75 -19.24 -2.34
C ILE A 127 13.27 -18.20 -1.34
N ALA A 128 14.18 -17.35 -0.87
CA ALA A 128 13.87 -16.20 -0.06
C ALA A 128 14.64 -14.98 -0.56
N ALA A 129 14.06 -13.81 -0.42
CA ALA A 129 14.71 -12.54 -0.72
C ALA A 129 14.24 -11.46 0.25
N SER A 130 15.17 -10.59 0.63
CA SER A 130 14.89 -9.39 1.41
C SER A 130 15.51 -8.20 0.71
N ARG A 131 14.77 -7.11 0.60
CA ARG A 131 15.21 -5.89 -0.08
C ARG A 131 14.89 -4.66 0.76
N ARG A 132 15.81 -3.69 0.76
CA ARG A 132 15.58 -2.38 1.37
C ARG A 132 14.31 -1.72 0.82
N GLY A 133 13.43 -1.32 1.72
CA GLY A 133 12.19 -0.61 1.38
C GLY A 133 12.47 0.81 0.86
N ARG A 134 11.58 1.34 0.01
CA ARG A 134 11.74 2.67 -0.60
C ARG A 134 11.76 3.80 0.41
N SER A 135 10.98 3.73 1.47
CA SER A 135 10.99 4.74 2.53
C SER A 135 12.34 4.82 3.24
N HIS A 136 13.02 3.68 3.43
CA HIS A 136 14.37 3.62 3.95
C HIS A 136 15.38 4.17 2.93
N ALA A 137 15.25 3.76 1.67
CA ALA A 137 16.11 4.28 0.60
C ALA A 137 16.01 5.80 0.45
N HIS A 138 14.83 6.37 0.55
CA HIS A 138 14.61 7.82 0.50
C HIS A 138 15.28 8.59 1.65
N LYS A 139 15.45 7.95 2.80
CA LYS A 139 16.04 8.52 4.02
C LYS A 139 17.50 8.12 4.22
N ALA A 140 18.13 7.46 3.23
CA ALA A 140 19.46 6.86 3.36
C ALA A 140 19.58 5.86 4.54
N LEU A 141 18.48 5.24 4.97
CA LEU A 141 18.45 4.24 6.04
C LEU A 141 18.69 2.83 5.48
N PRO A 142 19.30 1.93 6.26
CA PRO A 142 19.53 0.55 5.85
C PRO A 142 18.25 -0.29 5.80
N ARG A 143 18.37 -1.52 5.33
CA ARG A 143 17.35 -2.57 5.45
C ARG A 143 17.34 -3.10 6.87
N ASP A 144 16.20 -3.09 7.54
CA ASP A 144 16.06 -3.56 8.93
C ASP A 144 15.59 -5.02 9.02
N ASP A 145 14.79 -5.49 8.05
CA ASP A 145 14.27 -6.85 8.02
C ASP A 145 15.32 -7.88 7.60
N ASP A 146 15.14 -9.12 8.01
CA ASP A 146 15.99 -10.23 7.57
C ASP A 146 15.20 -11.50 7.29
N THR A 147 15.83 -12.40 6.51
CA THR A 147 15.29 -13.72 6.22
C THR A 147 16.42 -14.73 6.08
N ARG A 148 16.15 -15.98 6.48
CA ARG A 148 17.03 -17.13 6.25
C ARG A 148 16.19 -18.34 5.92
N ILE A 149 16.78 -19.24 5.13
CA ILE A 149 16.20 -20.53 4.79
C ILE A 149 17.24 -21.63 4.95
N TYR A 150 16.80 -22.80 5.38
CA TYR A 150 17.64 -23.97 5.59
C TYR A 150 16.86 -25.24 5.31
N PHE A 151 17.50 -26.22 4.71
CA PHE A 151 17.00 -27.60 4.57
C PHE A 151 17.87 -28.53 5.40
N ASP A 152 17.24 -29.31 6.27
CA ASP A 152 17.93 -30.33 7.08
C ASP A 152 17.82 -31.67 6.37
N ASP A 153 18.90 -32.11 5.71
CA ASP A 153 18.98 -33.37 5.00
C ASP A 153 18.76 -34.60 5.90
N ALA A 154 19.08 -34.48 7.21
CA ALA A 154 18.96 -35.60 8.14
C ALA A 154 17.49 -35.88 8.52
N THR A 155 16.67 -34.85 8.62
CA THR A 155 15.27 -34.94 9.07
C THR A 155 14.25 -34.62 8.00
N GLY A 156 14.67 -34.04 6.87
CA GLY A 156 13.80 -33.58 5.80
C GLY A 156 13.05 -32.26 6.09
N TRP A 157 13.37 -31.55 7.18
CA TRP A 157 12.71 -30.31 7.53
C TRP A 157 13.14 -29.16 6.65
N HIS A 158 12.12 -28.41 6.16
CA HIS A 158 12.29 -27.10 5.51
C HIS A 158 12.06 -26.00 6.53
N ILE A 159 13.08 -25.21 6.82
CA ILE A 159 13.03 -24.14 7.81
C ILE A 159 13.13 -22.78 7.10
N MET A 160 12.17 -21.93 7.34
CA MET A 160 12.14 -20.55 6.84
C MET A 160 11.93 -19.60 8.02
N ALA A 161 12.84 -18.66 8.18
CA ALA A 161 12.76 -17.62 9.21
C ALA A 161 12.70 -16.25 8.58
N VAL A 162 11.77 -15.41 9.05
CA VAL A 162 11.63 -14.01 8.67
C VAL A 162 11.51 -13.19 9.95
N ALA A 163 12.26 -12.10 10.03
CA ALA A 163 12.20 -11.17 11.15
C ALA A 163 12.04 -9.74 10.63
N ASP A 164 11.00 -9.07 11.12
CA ASP A 164 10.74 -7.65 10.90
C ASP A 164 11.54 -6.84 11.94
N GLY A 165 12.41 -5.95 11.47
CA GLY A 165 13.20 -5.07 12.33
C GLY A 165 12.39 -3.85 12.77
N ALA A 166 12.36 -3.53 14.05
CA ALA A 166 11.72 -2.34 14.58
C ALA A 166 12.42 -1.07 14.06
N GLY A 167 11.91 -0.46 12.99
CA GLY A 167 12.55 0.65 12.26
C GLY A 167 12.84 1.92 13.07
N SER A 168 12.36 2.01 14.31
CA SER A 168 12.70 3.08 15.26
C SER A 168 13.84 2.73 16.21
N ALA A 169 14.32 1.47 16.21
CA ALA A 169 15.37 1.01 17.11
C ALA A 169 16.74 1.06 16.41
N GLU A 170 17.75 1.59 17.07
CA GLU A 170 19.12 1.75 16.56
C GLU A 170 19.74 0.43 16.08
N PHE A 171 19.45 -0.68 16.78
CA PHE A 171 19.98 -2.01 16.49
C PHE A 171 18.96 -2.94 15.83
N SER A 172 17.90 -2.42 15.20
CA SER A 172 16.82 -3.23 14.64
C SER A 172 17.33 -4.25 13.63
N ARG A 173 18.26 -3.86 12.73
CA ARG A 173 18.86 -4.73 11.73
C ARG A 173 19.73 -5.83 12.30
N LEU A 174 20.43 -5.56 13.42
CA LEU A 174 21.19 -6.61 14.14
C LEU A 174 20.22 -7.57 14.81
N GLY A 175 19.15 -7.04 15.43
CA GLY A 175 18.12 -7.86 16.07
C GLY A 175 17.46 -8.83 15.10
N SER A 176 16.98 -8.35 13.95
CA SER A 176 16.36 -9.19 12.93
C SER A 176 17.33 -10.26 12.39
N GLN A 177 18.58 -9.87 12.11
CA GLN A 177 19.62 -10.82 11.68
C GLN A 177 19.88 -11.89 12.74
N THR A 178 20.10 -11.50 13.99
CA THR A 178 20.35 -12.45 15.09
C THR A 178 19.18 -13.43 15.25
N VAL A 179 17.93 -12.96 15.17
CA VAL A 179 16.75 -13.81 15.30
C VAL A 179 16.71 -14.87 14.20
N VAL A 180 16.88 -14.51 12.92
CA VAL A 180 16.80 -15.51 11.85
C VAL A 180 18.00 -16.45 11.84
N GLU A 181 19.20 -15.98 12.16
CA GLU A 181 20.40 -16.82 12.28
C GLU A 181 20.28 -17.81 13.44
N THR A 182 19.80 -17.37 14.59
CA THR A 182 19.53 -18.25 15.74
C THR A 182 18.46 -19.29 15.41
N ALA A 183 17.37 -18.88 14.76
CA ALA A 183 16.31 -19.80 14.36
C ALA A 183 16.82 -20.92 13.46
N ILE A 184 17.64 -20.60 12.45
CA ILE A 184 18.23 -21.60 11.56
C ILE A 184 19.26 -22.50 12.28
N ALA A 185 19.98 -21.98 13.26
CA ALA A 185 20.94 -22.76 14.02
C ALA A 185 20.29 -23.73 15.02
N GLU A 186 19.23 -23.29 15.69
CA GLU A 186 18.66 -24.05 16.84
C GLU A 186 17.50 -24.97 16.44
N LEU A 187 16.64 -24.55 15.49
CA LEU A 187 15.45 -25.32 15.12
C LEU A 187 15.79 -26.76 14.63
N PRO A 188 16.83 -27.00 13.80
CA PRO A 188 17.17 -28.36 13.39
C PRO A 188 17.42 -29.30 14.59
N HIS A 189 18.13 -28.81 15.59
CA HIS A 189 18.41 -29.59 16.80
C HIS A 189 17.14 -29.89 17.61
N LEU A 190 16.24 -28.92 17.72
CA LEU A 190 14.98 -29.11 18.44
C LEU A 190 14.04 -30.07 17.69
N LEU A 191 13.99 -29.99 16.38
CA LEU A 191 13.11 -30.82 15.53
C LEU A 191 13.63 -32.26 15.38
N ALA A 192 14.95 -32.48 15.50
CA ALA A 192 15.55 -33.83 15.46
C ALA A 192 15.18 -34.70 16.67
N THR A 193 14.64 -34.12 17.74
CA THR A 193 14.25 -34.82 18.97
C THR A 193 12.77 -35.21 19.01
N HIS A 194 12.03 -34.90 17.96
CA HIS A 194 10.60 -35.22 17.82
C HIS A 194 10.34 -36.08 16.59
#